data_bee8cfa99c25c77b7d9faf3283613e53
#
_entry.id   bee8cfa99c25c77b7d9faf3283613e53
#
_cell.length_a   1.000
_cell.length_b   1.000
_cell.length_c   1.000
_cell.angle_alpha   90.00
_cell.angle_beta   90.00
_cell.angle_gamma   90.00
#
_symmetry.space_group_name_H-M   'P 1'
#
loop_
_entity.id
_entity.type
_entity.pdbx_description
1 polymer ?
#
loop_
_entity_poly.entity_id
_entity_poly.type
_entity_poly.pdbx_seq_one_letter_code
_entity_poly.pdbx_strand_id
1 'polypeptide(L)'
;MRLMPPLAAVVLASGLAACVNHPPLVERASYVDKVDVSVRPTVNSTTLAEVVRQRMRGQAGRFGRTGAPKDIQVAVTNLHYKDPALSLLIGDANHIAAHVSVRDAQSGKSHGEFDVTAMDNAAINGVIGAAMAATQDKAEVDRALANGLARNVLERVYGTDVSKQVFAQPYAEPVETAPAAAPAAVPAAPKAAPAKPKEPKTAMVEAPGAR
;
A
#
# COMPACT_ATOMS: atom_id res chain seq x y z
N MET A 1 -49.03 6.00 -55.47
CA MET A 1 -47.96 6.45 -54.61
C MET A 1 -48.08 5.71 -53.29
N ARG A 2 -47.22 4.72 -53.05
CA ARG A 2 -47.13 3.99 -51.76
C ARG A 2 -45.93 4.47 -51.00
N LEU A 3 -46.16 5.15 -49.87
CA LEU A 3 -45.11 5.51 -48.89
C LEU A 3 -44.67 4.27 -48.13
N MET A 4 -43.44 3.85 -48.25
CA MET A 4 -42.79 2.88 -47.40
C MET A 4 -42.30 3.60 -46.10
N PRO A 5 -42.56 3.04 -44.91
CA PRO A 5 -41.97 3.59 -43.67
C PRO A 5 -40.49 3.18 -43.59
N PRO A 6 -39.62 4.05 -43.04
CA PRO A 6 -38.23 3.70 -42.83
C PRO A 6 -38.10 2.72 -41.64
N LEU A 7 -37.47 1.58 -41.90
CA LEU A 7 -37.06 0.62 -40.89
C LEU A 7 -36.00 1.27 -40.04
N ALA A 8 -36.34 1.64 -38.80
CA ALA A 8 -35.38 2.05 -37.80
C ALA A 8 -34.57 0.82 -37.34
N ALA A 9 -33.33 0.68 -37.82
CA ALA A 9 -32.39 -0.30 -37.33
C ALA A 9 -31.94 0.11 -35.93
N VAL A 10 -32.53 -0.50 -34.90
CA VAL A 10 -32.04 -0.43 -33.52
C VAL A 10 -30.78 -1.29 -33.45
N VAL A 11 -29.64 -0.64 -33.54
CA VAL A 11 -28.33 -1.27 -33.23
C VAL A 11 -28.28 -1.41 -31.69
N LEU A 12 -28.62 -2.60 -31.22
CA LEU A 12 -28.30 -3.03 -29.85
C LEU A 12 -26.75 -3.10 -29.76
N ALA A 13 -26.15 -2.05 -29.27
CA ALA A 13 -24.77 -2.09 -28.78
C ALA A 13 -24.75 -2.99 -27.55
N SER A 14 -24.59 -4.29 -27.77
CA SER A 14 -24.24 -5.26 -26.74
C SER A 14 -22.90 -4.84 -26.19
N GLY A 15 -22.91 -4.13 -25.05
CA GLY A 15 -21.70 -3.86 -24.26
C GLY A 15 -21.10 -5.20 -23.87
N LEU A 16 -20.19 -5.70 -24.69
CA LEU A 16 -19.25 -6.72 -24.30
C LEU A 16 -18.45 -6.12 -23.14
N ALA A 17 -18.82 -6.50 -21.90
CA ALA A 17 -17.91 -6.43 -20.77
C ALA A 17 -16.73 -7.34 -21.15
N ALA A 18 -15.82 -6.81 -21.95
CA ALA A 18 -14.56 -7.46 -22.24
C ALA A 18 -13.90 -7.69 -20.89
N CYS A 19 -13.81 -8.94 -20.45
CA CYS A 19 -12.87 -9.33 -19.42
C CYS A 19 -11.52 -8.76 -19.88
N VAL A 20 -11.08 -7.68 -19.22
CA VAL A 20 -9.82 -7.03 -19.60
C VAL A 20 -8.70 -8.02 -19.26
N ASN A 21 -8.28 -8.79 -20.26
CA ASN A 21 -7.17 -9.70 -20.11
C ASN A 21 -5.89 -8.87 -20.28
N HIS A 22 -5.17 -8.66 -19.20
CA HIS A 22 -3.91 -7.93 -19.24
C HIS A 22 -2.78 -8.86 -19.67
N PRO A 23 -2.09 -8.58 -20.77
CA PRO A 23 -0.87 -9.29 -21.10
C PRO A 23 0.19 -9.01 -20.03
N PRO A 24 1.10 -9.96 -19.77
CA PRO A 24 2.15 -9.77 -18.78
C PRO A 24 3.10 -8.63 -19.19
N LEU A 25 3.52 -7.81 -18.22
CA LEU A 25 4.54 -6.78 -18.43
C LEU A 25 5.95 -7.37 -18.36
N VAL A 26 6.12 -8.48 -17.65
CA VAL A 26 7.41 -9.15 -17.46
C VAL A 26 7.41 -10.53 -18.12
N GLU A 27 8.58 -11.04 -18.42
CA GLU A 27 8.77 -12.38 -18.93
C GLU A 27 8.31 -13.43 -17.90
N ARG A 28 7.87 -14.61 -18.37
CA ARG A 28 7.32 -15.66 -17.49
C ARG A 28 8.30 -16.10 -16.39
N ALA A 29 9.60 -16.17 -16.71
CA ALA A 29 10.63 -16.52 -15.74
C ALA A 29 11.17 -15.25 -15.05
N SER A 30 10.40 -14.66 -14.16
CA SER A 30 10.80 -13.50 -13.37
C SER A 30 10.20 -13.56 -11.96
N TYR A 31 10.84 -12.87 -11.01
CA TYR A 31 10.33 -12.74 -9.64
C TYR A 31 10.50 -11.32 -9.12
N VAL A 32 9.67 -10.93 -8.15
CA VAL A 32 9.80 -9.65 -7.47
C VAL A 32 10.89 -9.76 -6.41
N ASP A 33 11.95 -8.99 -6.57
CA ASP A 33 13.08 -8.94 -5.63
C ASP A 33 12.85 -7.85 -4.58
N LYS A 34 12.53 -6.65 -5.02
CA LYS A 34 12.32 -5.49 -4.15
C LYS A 34 10.96 -4.85 -4.36
N VAL A 35 10.34 -4.44 -3.26
CA VAL A 35 9.13 -3.63 -3.27
C VAL A 35 9.39 -2.37 -2.45
N ASP A 36 9.37 -1.23 -3.12
CA ASP A 36 9.43 0.09 -2.52
C ASP A 36 8.04 0.72 -2.52
N VAL A 37 7.58 1.19 -1.37
CA VAL A 37 6.27 1.83 -1.24
C VAL A 37 6.45 3.22 -0.68
N SER A 38 5.87 4.19 -1.39
CA SER A 38 5.72 5.57 -0.93
C SER A 38 4.24 5.94 -0.86
N VAL A 39 3.92 6.89 0.00
CA VAL A 39 2.55 7.38 0.19
C VAL A 39 2.57 8.88 0.06
N ARG A 40 1.66 9.45 -0.74
CA ARG A 40 1.57 10.91 -0.88
C ARG A 40 1.23 11.57 0.46
N PRO A 41 1.75 12.78 0.74
CA PRO A 41 1.47 13.51 1.98
C PRO A 41 -0.02 13.79 2.23
N THR A 42 -0.83 13.80 1.17
CA THR A 42 -2.30 13.97 1.24
C THR A 42 -3.03 12.75 1.79
N VAL A 43 -2.38 11.59 1.84
CA VAL A 43 -2.94 10.35 2.38
C VAL A 43 -2.67 10.29 3.87
N ASN A 44 -3.72 10.39 4.67
CA ASN A 44 -3.63 10.45 6.13
C ASN A 44 -3.55 9.04 6.74
N SER A 45 -2.43 8.34 6.52
CA SER A 45 -2.12 7.06 7.19
C SER A 45 -0.61 6.89 7.33
N THR A 46 -0.14 6.72 8.55
CA THR A 46 1.29 6.54 8.88
C THR A 46 1.77 5.10 8.70
N THR A 47 0.87 4.14 8.72
CA THR A 47 1.18 2.69 8.65
C THR A 47 0.94 2.09 7.27
N LEU A 48 0.20 2.77 6.40
CA LEU A 48 -0.24 2.23 5.11
C LEU A 48 0.92 1.76 4.23
N ALA A 49 2.02 2.53 4.17
CA ALA A 49 3.18 2.15 3.37
C ALA A 49 3.74 0.79 3.75
N GLU A 50 3.82 0.52 5.06
CA GLU A 50 4.32 -0.77 5.56
C GLU A 50 3.33 -1.90 5.30
N VAL A 51 2.04 -1.66 5.54
CA VAL A 51 0.97 -2.64 5.27
C VAL A 51 0.97 -3.02 3.78
N VAL A 52 1.02 -2.03 2.87
CA VAL A 52 1.09 -2.28 1.42
C VAL A 52 2.36 -3.05 1.07
N ARG A 53 3.52 -2.66 1.59
CA ARG A 53 4.79 -3.35 1.32
C ARG A 53 4.75 -4.81 1.77
N GLN A 54 4.24 -5.07 2.97
CA GLN A 54 4.12 -6.41 3.53
C GLN A 54 3.19 -7.28 2.68
N ARG A 55 2.00 -6.77 2.31
CA ARG A 55 1.05 -7.49 1.46
C ARG A 55 1.60 -7.75 0.05
N MET A 56 2.26 -6.76 -0.54
CA MET A 56 2.94 -6.92 -1.84
C MET A 56 3.99 -8.03 -1.81
N ARG A 57 4.89 -8.02 -0.82
CA ARG A 57 5.92 -9.07 -0.67
C ARG A 57 5.32 -10.44 -0.43
N GLY A 58 4.32 -10.54 0.44
CA GLY A 58 3.62 -11.80 0.72
C GLY A 58 2.95 -12.38 -0.53
N GLN A 59 2.21 -11.58 -1.27
CA GLN A 59 1.55 -12.02 -2.49
C GLN A 59 2.56 -12.32 -3.62
N ALA A 60 3.61 -11.51 -3.77
CA ALA A 60 4.66 -11.73 -4.76
C ALA A 60 5.42 -13.04 -4.52
N GLY A 61 5.65 -13.42 -3.27
CA GLY A 61 6.29 -14.69 -2.90
C GLY A 61 5.58 -15.93 -3.44
N ARG A 62 4.28 -15.83 -3.74
CA ARG A 62 3.49 -16.93 -4.32
C ARG A 62 3.87 -17.27 -5.77
N PHE A 63 4.48 -16.34 -6.48
CA PHE A 63 4.93 -16.53 -7.86
C PHE A 63 6.31 -17.21 -7.95
N GLY A 64 6.91 -17.54 -6.79
CA GLY A 64 8.24 -18.16 -6.72
C GLY A 64 9.37 -17.13 -6.79
N ARG A 65 10.61 -17.63 -6.81
CA ARG A 65 11.84 -16.81 -6.85
C ARG A 65 12.80 -17.28 -7.95
N THR A 66 12.27 -17.70 -9.08
CA THR A 66 13.06 -18.16 -10.21
C THR A 66 13.02 -17.17 -11.36
N GLY A 67 14.13 -17.00 -12.08
CA GLY A 67 14.23 -16.13 -13.25
C GLY A 67 14.84 -14.76 -12.96
N ALA A 68 14.48 -13.77 -13.78
CA ALA A 68 15.03 -12.43 -13.68
C ALA A 68 14.42 -11.61 -12.54
N PRO A 69 15.23 -10.97 -11.66
CA PRO A 69 14.74 -10.15 -10.57
C PRO A 69 14.11 -8.85 -11.07
N LYS A 70 12.99 -8.47 -10.49
CA LYS A 70 12.26 -7.23 -10.79
C LYS A 70 12.02 -6.41 -9.54
N ASP A 71 12.19 -5.10 -9.67
CA ASP A 71 11.86 -4.12 -8.64
C ASP A 71 10.51 -3.49 -8.96
N ILE A 72 9.65 -3.41 -7.95
CA ILE A 72 8.35 -2.75 -8.05
C ILE A 72 8.35 -1.53 -7.13
N GLN A 73 8.02 -0.37 -7.69
CA GLN A 73 7.79 0.85 -6.93
C GLN A 73 6.30 1.15 -6.95
N VAL A 74 5.71 1.35 -5.78
CA VAL A 74 4.28 1.65 -5.59
C VAL A 74 4.16 3.01 -4.92
N ALA A 75 3.62 3.98 -5.62
CA ALA A 75 3.32 5.30 -5.07
C ALA A 75 1.81 5.39 -4.81
N VAL A 76 1.39 5.23 -3.56
CA VAL A 76 -0.02 5.40 -3.18
C VAL A 76 -0.41 6.86 -3.36
N THR A 77 -1.38 7.10 -4.23
CA THR A 77 -1.81 8.45 -4.63
C THR A 77 -3.10 8.89 -3.94
N ASN A 78 -3.97 7.92 -3.61
CA ASN A 78 -5.23 8.19 -2.93
C ASN A 78 -5.61 7.03 -1.99
N LEU A 79 -6.22 7.39 -0.87
CA LEU A 79 -6.88 6.49 0.06
C LEU A 79 -8.17 7.15 0.50
N HIS A 80 -9.28 6.48 0.28
CA HIS A 80 -10.59 6.93 0.71
C HIS A 80 -11.23 5.88 1.62
N TYR A 81 -11.64 6.33 2.78
CA TYR A 81 -12.48 5.53 3.67
C TYR A 81 -13.93 5.89 3.46
N LYS A 82 -14.76 4.90 3.42
CA LYS A 82 -16.21 4.99 3.33
C LYS A 82 -16.77 6.00 4.32
N ASP A 83 -17.50 6.99 3.80
CA ASP A 83 -18.15 8.03 4.59
C ASP A 83 -19.59 7.63 4.92
N PRO A 84 -20.04 7.76 6.20
CA PRO A 84 -21.38 7.41 6.59
C PRO A 84 -22.48 8.19 5.86
N ALA A 85 -22.28 9.48 5.61
CA ALA A 85 -23.29 10.31 4.94
C ALA A 85 -23.37 9.98 3.45
N LEU A 86 -22.23 9.79 2.77
CA LEU A 86 -22.20 9.36 1.37
C LEU A 86 -22.77 7.95 1.21
N SER A 87 -22.46 7.04 2.14
CA SER A 87 -23.02 5.68 2.13
C SER A 87 -24.54 5.67 2.29
N LEU A 88 -25.11 6.62 3.06
CA LEU A 88 -26.55 6.74 3.22
C LEU A 88 -27.23 7.19 1.93
N LEU A 89 -26.63 8.14 1.21
CA LEU A 89 -27.28 8.84 0.08
C LEU A 89 -27.07 8.14 -1.26
N ILE A 90 -25.83 7.79 -1.59
CA ILE A 90 -25.46 7.35 -2.95
C ILE A 90 -24.70 6.02 -2.98
N GLY A 91 -24.32 5.51 -1.82
CA GLY A 91 -23.39 4.40 -1.68
C GLY A 91 -21.94 4.87 -1.82
N ASP A 92 -21.13 4.40 -0.91
CA ASP A 92 -19.70 4.74 -0.87
C ASP A 92 -18.90 3.48 -0.57
N ALA A 93 -17.65 3.41 -1.04
CA ALA A 93 -16.78 2.27 -0.86
C ALA A 93 -15.37 2.73 -0.46
N ASN A 94 -14.74 1.96 0.41
CA ASN A 94 -13.31 2.15 0.66
C ASN A 94 -12.54 1.88 -0.63
N HIS A 95 -11.58 2.73 -0.97
CA HIS A 95 -10.71 2.50 -2.12
C HIS A 95 -9.31 3.06 -1.92
N ILE A 96 -8.35 2.43 -2.58
CA ILE A 96 -6.96 2.84 -2.64
C ILE A 96 -6.54 2.92 -4.10
N ALA A 97 -5.80 3.96 -4.48
CA ALA A 97 -5.22 4.11 -5.79
C ALA A 97 -3.71 4.32 -5.68
N ALA A 98 -2.96 3.76 -6.63
CA ALA A 98 -1.52 3.87 -6.68
C ALA A 98 -1.02 3.95 -8.12
N HIS A 99 0.08 4.67 -8.30
CA HIS A 99 0.91 4.61 -9.49
C HIS A 99 2.03 3.60 -9.27
N VAL A 100 2.24 2.71 -10.23
CA VAL A 100 3.19 1.60 -10.11
C VAL A 100 4.18 1.64 -11.26
N SER A 101 5.46 1.49 -10.96
CA SER A 101 6.51 1.27 -11.96
C SER A 101 7.22 -0.06 -11.71
N VAL A 102 7.55 -0.76 -12.80
CA VAL A 102 8.23 -2.06 -12.79
C VAL A 102 9.54 -1.94 -13.55
N ARG A 103 10.64 -2.33 -12.91
CA ARG A 103 11.98 -2.26 -13.49
C ARG A 103 12.73 -3.57 -13.30
N ASP A 104 13.64 -3.83 -14.20
CA ASP A 104 14.63 -4.88 -14.03
C ASP A 104 15.63 -4.50 -12.94
N ALA A 105 15.81 -5.35 -11.94
CA ALA A 105 16.63 -5.05 -10.77
C ALA A 105 18.14 -4.95 -11.07
N GLN A 106 18.60 -5.60 -12.15
CA GLN A 106 20.01 -5.61 -12.52
C GLN A 106 20.38 -4.47 -13.47
N SER A 107 19.56 -4.26 -14.50
CA SER A 107 19.83 -3.27 -15.54
C SER A 107 19.15 -1.92 -15.32
N GLY A 108 18.15 -1.85 -14.42
CA GLY A 108 17.32 -0.68 -14.23
C GLY A 108 16.32 -0.40 -15.37
N LYS A 109 16.27 -1.26 -16.39
CA LYS A 109 15.38 -1.10 -17.55
C LYS A 109 13.92 -1.12 -17.11
N SER A 110 13.14 -0.12 -17.52
CA SER A 110 11.70 -0.09 -17.28
C SER A 110 10.98 -1.14 -18.11
N HIS A 111 10.05 -1.87 -17.46
CA HIS A 111 9.10 -2.77 -18.09
C HIS A 111 7.73 -2.09 -18.31
N GLY A 112 7.47 -0.98 -17.62
CA GLY A 112 6.25 -0.19 -17.77
C GLY A 112 5.84 0.49 -16.47
N GLU A 113 4.88 1.39 -16.64
CA GLU A 113 4.23 2.13 -15.55
C GLU A 113 2.72 2.08 -15.76
N PHE A 114 1.95 2.02 -14.69
CA PHE A 114 0.49 1.96 -14.75
C PHE A 114 -0.15 2.42 -13.45
N ASP A 115 -1.39 2.88 -13.57
CA ASP A 115 -2.22 3.18 -12.42
C ASP A 115 -3.07 1.95 -12.06
N VAL A 116 -3.29 1.76 -10.76
CA VAL A 116 -4.08 0.66 -10.23
C VAL A 116 -4.94 1.14 -9.09
N THR A 117 -6.16 0.61 -9.02
CA THR A 117 -7.10 0.86 -7.92
C THR A 117 -7.56 -0.46 -7.34
N ALA A 118 -7.69 -0.51 -6.03
CA ALA A 118 -8.41 -1.57 -5.33
C ALA A 118 -9.55 -0.97 -4.54
N MET A 119 -10.67 -1.68 -4.52
CA MET A 119 -11.89 -1.27 -3.82
C MET A 119 -12.34 -2.39 -2.88
N ASP A 120 -12.92 -2.00 -1.77
CA ASP A 120 -13.67 -2.92 -0.92
C ASP A 120 -15.05 -3.14 -1.54
N ASN A 121 -15.36 -4.39 -1.86
CA ASN A 121 -16.62 -4.78 -2.50
C ASN A 121 -17.87 -4.62 -1.61
N ALA A 122 -17.74 -4.13 -0.39
CA ALA A 122 -18.82 -3.93 0.56
C ALA A 122 -19.54 -2.57 0.36
N ALA A 123 -19.77 -2.14 -0.88
CA ALA A 123 -20.59 -0.96 -1.16
C ALA A 123 -22.08 -1.27 -0.87
N ILE A 124 -22.48 -1.14 0.38
CA ILE A 124 -23.87 -1.27 0.83
C ILE A 124 -24.42 0.13 1.03
N ASN A 125 -25.56 0.43 0.40
CA ASN A 125 -26.23 1.73 0.47
C ASN A 125 -27.23 1.80 1.65
N GLY A 126 -27.64 3.01 1.98
CA GLY A 126 -28.68 3.26 2.98
C GLY A 126 -28.18 3.16 4.42
N VAL A 127 -29.12 2.97 5.34
CA VAL A 127 -28.86 2.99 6.79
C VAL A 127 -27.83 1.93 7.21
N ILE A 128 -27.86 0.74 6.62
CA ILE A 128 -26.90 -0.33 6.90
C ILE A 128 -25.49 0.07 6.45
N GLY A 129 -25.38 0.63 5.24
CA GLY A 129 -24.10 1.12 4.73
C GLY A 129 -23.50 2.23 5.59
N ALA A 130 -24.34 3.17 6.03
CA ALA A 130 -23.93 4.24 6.93
C ALA A 130 -23.45 3.73 8.30
N ALA A 131 -24.15 2.76 8.89
CA ALA A 131 -23.78 2.13 10.15
C ALA A 131 -22.43 1.39 10.03
N MET A 132 -22.22 0.63 8.95
CA MET A 132 -20.96 -0.05 8.68
C MET A 132 -19.81 0.95 8.49
N ALA A 133 -20.03 2.05 7.78
CA ALA A 133 -19.04 3.10 7.61
C ALA A 133 -18.65 3.78 8.94
N ALA A 134 -19.63 3.99 9.83
CA ALA A 134 -19.38 4.61 11.14
C ALA A 134 -18.60 3.72 12.10
N THR A 135 -18.70 2.39 11.94
CA THR A 135 -18.09 1.40 12.85
C THR A 135 -16.89 0.66 12.26
N GLN A 136 -16.44 1.02 11.05
CA GLN A 136 -15.33 0.32 10.39
C GLN A 136 -14.01 0.45 11.15
N ASP A 137 -13.29 -0.66 11.26
CA ASP A 137 -11.88 -0.65 11.70
C ASP A 137 -10.97 -0.26 10.53
N LYS A 138 -10.38 0.92 10.61
CA LYS A 138 -9.48 1.42 9.57
C LYS A 138 -8.26 0.52 9.34
N ALA A 139 -7.74 -0.13 10.37
CA ALA A 139 -6.60 -1.03 10.21
C ALA A 139 -6.99 -2.31 9.45
N GLU A 140 -8.21 -2.80 9.63
CA GLU A 140 -8.73 -3.92 8.85
C GLU A 140 -8.99 -3.51 7.40
N VAL A 141 -9.59 -2.33 7.18
CA VAL A 141 -9.79 -1.75 5.85
C VAL A 141 -8.46 -1.57 5.13
N ASP A 142 -7.42 -1.02 5.77
CA ASP A 142 -6.09 -0.85 5.20
C ASP A 142 -5.50 -2.19 4.75
N ARG A 143 -5.63 -3.24 5.58
CA ARG A 143 -5.16 -4.58 5.23
C ARG A 143 -5.92 -5.16 4.04
N ALA A 144 -7.23 -5.01 4.00
CA ALA A 144 -8.05 -5.50 2.89
C ALA A 144 -7.73 -4.78 1.58
N LEU A 145 -7.65 -3.44 1.61
CA LEU A 145 -7.29 -2.62 0.45
C LEU A 145 -5.87 -2.89 -0.03
N ALA A 146 -4.90 -3.02 0.87
CA ALA A 146 -3.53 -3.36 0.53
C ALA A 146 -3.41 -4.75 -0.11
N ASN A 147 -4.20 -5.72 0.36
CA ASN A 147 -4.25 -7.06 -0.25
C ASN A 147 -4.86 -7.02 -1.66
N GLY A 148 -5.96 -6.30 -1.84
CA GLY A 148 -6.57 -6.06 -3.15
C GLY A 148 -5.63 -5.36 -4.11
N LEU A 149 -4.95 -4.30 -3.64
CA LEU A 149 -3.96 -3.57 -4.42
C LEU A 149 -2.81 -4.48 -4.86
N ALA A 150 -2.25 -5.28 -3.94
CA ALA A 150 -1.17 -6.21 -4.23
C ALA A 150 -1.56 -7.22 -5.31
N ARG A 151 -2.77 -7.78 -5.22
CA ARG A 151 -3.28 -8.72 -6.23
C ARG A 151 -3.43 -8.07 -7.59
N ASN A 152 -4.03 -6.88 -7.67
CA ASN A 152 -4.24 -6.15 -8.91
C ASN A 152 -2.90 -5.74 -9.56
N VAL A 153 -1.92 -5.30 -8.76
CA VAL A 153 -0.56 -5.01 -9.25
C VAL A 153 0.09 -6.25 -9.83
N LEU A 154 0.08 -7.37 -9.11
CA LEU A 154 0.72 -8.61 -9.56
C LEU A 154 0.00 -9.22 -10.77
N GLU A 155 -1.33 -9.07 -10.86
CA GLU A 155 -2.07 -9.45 -12.05
C GLU A 155 -1.63 -8.65 -13.27
N ARG A 156 -1.39 -7.35 -13.11
CA ARG A 156 -0.87 -6.51 -14.19
C ARG A 156 0.56 -6.86 -14.58
N VAL A 157 1.40 -7.23 -13.59
CA VAL A 157 2.80 -7.59 -13.81
C VAL A 157 2.94 -8.94 -14.51
N TYR A 158 2.27 -9.98 -14.01
CA TYR A 158 2.41 -11.37 -14.48
C TYR A 158 1.35 -11.80 -15.49
N GLY A 159 0.35 -10.97 -15.72
CA GLY A 159 -0.80 -11.27 -16.57
C GLY A 159 -1.92 -12.01 -15.84
N THR A 160 -3.14 -11.87 -16.37
CA THR A 160 -4.37 -12.39 -15.75
C THR A 160 -4.36 -13.92 -15.60
N ASP A 161 -3.89 -14.65 -16.61
CA ASP A 161 -3.96 -16.12 -16.59
C ASP A 161 -3.04 -16.76 -15.54
N VAL A 162 -1.79 -16.26 -15.44
CA VAL A 162 -0.82 -16.73 -14.43
C VAL A 162 -1.32 -16.38 -13.04
N SER A 163 -1.79 -15.15 -12.87
CA SER A 163 -2.27 -14.66 -11.57
C SER A 163 -3.50 -15.40 -11.08
N LYS A 164 -4.46 -15.73 -11.94
CA LYS A 164 -5.61 -16.57 -11.59
C LYS A 164 -5.19 -17.94 -11.07
N GLN A 165 -4.23 -18.59 -11.73
CA GLN A 165 -3.71 -19.89 -11.28
C GLN A 165 -3.03 -19.81 -9.91
N VAL A 166 -2.18 -18.78 -9.71
CA VAL A 166 -1.48 -18.59 -8.44
C VAL A 166 -2.45 -18.24 -7.31
N PHE A 167 -3.40 -17.34 -7.56
CA PHE A 167 -4.35 -16.88 -6.53
C PHE A 167 -5.47 -17.89 -6.24
N ALA A 168 -5.71 -18.86 -7.11
CA ALA A 168 -6.63 -19.97 -6.83
C ALA A 168 -6.08 -20.97 -5.80
N GLN A 169 -4.76 -21.00 -5.59
CA GLN A 169 -4.16 -21.86 -4.57
C GLN A 169 -4.41 -21.29 -3.17
N PRO A 170 -4.67 -22.12 -2.16
CA PRO A 170 -4.77 -21.68 -0.77
C PRO A 170 -3.49 -20.92 -0.37
N TYR A 171 -3.65 -19.76 0.22
CA TYR A 171 -2.56 -18.97 0.76
C TYR A 171 -2.65 -18.98 2.28
N ALA A 172 -1.72 -19.68 2.91
CA ALA A 172 -1.49 -19.50 4.34
C ALA A 172 -0.75 -18.17 4.51
N GLU A 173 -1.42 -17.14 5.02
CA GLU A 173 -0.72 -15.93 5.39
C GLU A 173 0.41 -16.30 6.35
N PRO A 174 1.65 -15.80 6.15
CA PRO A 174 2.67 -15.91 7.15
C PRO A 174 2.10 -15.32 8.45
N VAL A 175 2.05 -16.14 9.49
CA VAL A 175 1.67 -15.66 10.83
C VAL A 175 2.60 -14.48 11.10
N GLU A 176 2.03 -13.30 11.26
CA GLU A 176 2.76 -12.10 11.64
C GLU A 176 3.39 -12.39 12.99
N THR A 177 4.64 -12.86 12.97
CA THR A 177 5.45 -12.92 14.17
C THR A 177 5.57 -11.49 14.60
N ALA A 178 4.87 -11.15 15.69
CA ALA A 178 5.02 -9.87 16.37
C ALA A 178 6.52 -9.53 16.37
N PRO A 179 6.90 -8.28 16.04
CA PRO A 179 8.31 -7.90 15.99
C PRO A 179 8.96 -8.42 17.26
N ALA A 180 9.99 -9.27 17.11
CA ALA A 180 10.71 -9.86 18.23
C ALA A 180 10.97 -8.71 19.20
N ALA A 181 10.41 -8.83 20.41
CA ALA A 181 10.56 -7.81 21.45
C ALA A 181 12.02 -7.39 21.46
N ALA A 182 12.27 -6.11 21.24
CA ALA A 182 13.61 -5.56 21.25
C ALA A 182 14.34 -6.17 22.44
N PRO A 183 15.58 -6.68 22.29
CA PRO A 183 16.29 -7.31 23.38
C PRO A 183 16.24 -6.35 24.57
N ALA A 184 15.70 -6.88 25.68
CA ALA A 184 15.52 -6.10 26.90
C ALA A 184 16.79 -5.29 27.16
N ALA A 185 16.64 -3.98 27.23
CA ALA A 185 17.74 -3.07 27.47
C ALA A 185 18.52 -3.61 28.69
N VAL A 186 19.79 -3.95 28.46
CA VAL A 186 20.74 -4.29 29.51
C VAL A 186 20.63 -3.20 30.57
N PRO A 187 20.39 -3.53 31.87
CA PRO A 187 20.30 -2.53 32.90
C PRO A 187 21.55 -1.67 32.86
N ALA A 188 21.41 -0.39 32.60
CA ALA A 188 22.51 0.56 32.62
C ALA A 188 23.20 0.48 33.99
N ALA A 189 24.50 0.23 34.01
CA ALA A 189 25.34 0.28 35.17
C ALA A 189 25.07 1.57 35.96
N PRO A 190 25.06 1.55 37.31
CA PRO A 190 24.77 2.69 38.11
C PRO A 190 25.76 3.83 37.82
N LYS A 191 25.23 4.93 37.36
CA LYS A 191 25.96 6.16 37.06
C LYS A 191 26.65 6.61 38.34
N ALA A 192 27.96 6.62 38.34
CA ALA A 192 28.79 7.13 39.45
C ALA A 192 28.32 8.53 39.88
N ALA A 193 28.18 8.73 41.18
CA ALA A 193 27.75 9.98 41.78
C ALA A 193 28.67 11.14 41.35
N PRO A 194 28.15 12.33 41.08
CA PRO A 194 28.95 13.49 40.73
C PRO A 194 29.83 13.92 41.89
N ALA A 195 31.14 14.01 41.64
CA ALA A 195 32.13 14.54 42.58
C ALA A 195 31.77 15.99 42.97
N LYS A 196 31.77 16.28 44.24
CA LYS A 196 31.55 17.63 44.81
C LYS A 196 32.50 18.64 44.16
N PRO A 197 32.03 19.84 43.80
CA PRO A 197 32.88 20.91 43.33
C PRO A 197 33.82 21.36 44.46
N LYS A 198 35.12 21.40 44.19
CA LYS A 198 36.10 22.09 45.06
C LYS A 198 35.83 23.59 44.98
N GLU A 199 35.63 24.21 46.15
CA GLU A 199 35.59 25.66 46.33
C GLU A 199 36.83 26.32 45.76
N PRO A 200 36.71 27.42 45.00
CA PRO A 200 37.86 28.23 44.64
C PRO A 200 38.28 29.08 45.82
N LYS A 201 39.52 28.90 46.24
CA LYS A 201 40.21 29.79 47.21
C LYS A 201 40.25 31.22 46.62
N THR A 202 39.58 32.12 47.32
CA THR A 202 39.65 33.58 47.15
C THR A 202 41.11 34.04 47.32
N ALA A 203 41.75 34.39 46.22
CA ALA A 203 42.98 35.18 46.31
C ALA A 203 42.60 36.67 46.32
N MET A 204 42.87 37.28 47.46
CA MET A 204 42.79 38.69 47.70
C MET A 204 43.90 39.36 46.91
N VAL A 205 43.57 40.12 45.91
CA VAL A 205 44.52 41.01 45.23
C VAL A 205 44.24 42.43 45.68
N GLU A 206 45.24 42.91 46.34
CA GLU A 206 45.47 44.24 46.86
C GLU A 206 45.52 45.28 45.75
N ALA A 207 44.84 46.39 45.92
CA ALA A 207 44.89 47.53 45.02
C ALA A 207 46.13 48.42 45.35
N PRO A 208 46.80 48.97 44.41
CA PRO A 208 47.59 50.20 44.62
C PRO A 208 46.99 51.39 43.87
N GLY A 209 46.61 52.41 44.61
CA GLY A 209 47.10 53.77 44.73
C GLY A 209 47.15 54.60 43.44
N ALA A 210 46.31 55.61 43.49
CA ALA A 210 46.42 56.99 43.10
C ALA A 210 47.69 57.52 42.37
N ARG A 211 47.44 58.08 41.22
CA ARG A 211 47.80 59.54 40.96
C ARG A 211 47.12 59.98 39.66
#